data_09394dd98686159ecd842c207c3c6767
#
_entry.id   09394dd98686159ecd842c207c3c6767
#
_cell.length_a   1.000
_cell.length_b   1.000
_cell.length_c   1.000
_cell.angle_alpha   90.00
_cell.angle_beta   90.00
_cell.angle_gamma   90.00
#
_symmetry.space_group_name_H-M   'P 1'
#
loop_
_entity.id
_entity.type
_entity.pdbx_description
1 polymer ?
#
loop_
_entity_poly.entity_id
_entity_poly.type
_entity_poly.pdbx_seq_one_letter_code
_entity_poly.pdbx_strand_id
1 'polypeptide(L)'
;MAIGPVGTFAQLYILELHGTVIDIGLSATFFAAASIPAAIYWGFVTDRIHTRKGLVVWSYVLIAGVLFSFLFVRTVYGIIILYSVFSFLSSAYATPLNLLIMETYPKASWASAFAWFSVISSVGVTLGLLLSVGWADFLPLHLLVIILGVLSLASAALSVQMIKEPPALFERSMIVLVSQSFYQLILAVPLLFLKIPKLMDFRRIFRNAKYGLTREPALIYLSIGAFYFASGLFNTSLVPSLYAAAISKRQVFSVSLAGSIIQTLAFQYIGKRMQTRGIRHTAVRGLVLRAFSYGAFAIAAFYLIGLPYLVLALVLYPLGAGIAYAYYYAASNVMIFNTLGRSNQGAALGVYSAVVGMATMAGSFISGLLSFYIGYYATFIAAALWLVLAASLSSIIGEEVEAAT
;
A
#
# COMPACT_ATOMS: atom_id res chain seq x y z
N MET A 1 5.58 2.33 -11.74
CA MET A 1 6.02 3.71 -12.01
C MET A 1 4.92 4.73 -11.74
N ALA A 2 3.78 4.69 -12.42
CA ALA A 2 2.72 5.69 -12.30
C ALA A 2 2.16 5.87 -10.89
N ILE A 3 2.05 4.81 -10.12
CA ILE A 3 1.34 4.77 -8.82
C ILE A 3 2.19 5.28 -7.66
N GLY A 4 3.52 5.02 -7.70
CA GLY A 4 4.42 5.33 -6.59
C GLY A 4 4.41 6.77 -6.10
N PRO A 5 4.50 7.77 -6.98
CA PRO A 5 4.54 9.18 -6.58
C PRO A 5 3.21 9.78 -6.15
N VAL A 6 2.07 9.15 -6.48
CA VAL A 6 0.73 9.76 -6.35
C VAL A 6 0.40 10.17 -4.92
N GLY A 7 0.84 9.40 -3.92
CA GLY A 7 0.63 9.75 -2.51
C GLY A 7 1.33 11.04 -2.11
N THR A 8 2.62 11.17 -2.44
CA THR A 8 3.39 12.40 -2.17
C THR A 8 2.88 13.57 -3.02
N PHE A 9 2.52 13.31 -4.28
CA PHE A 9 1.92 14.29 -5.17
C PHE A 9 0.62 14.85 -4.57
N ALA A 10 -0.32 14.01 -4.16
CA ALA A 10 -1.62 14.45 -3.63
C ALA A 10 -1.44 15.33 -2.38
N GLN A 11 -0.55 14.95 -1.45
CA GLN A 11 -0.26 15.73 -0.26
C GLN A 11 0.34 17.11 -0.60
N LEU A 12 1.34 17.14 -1.48
CA LEU A 12 1.95 18.40 -1.93
C LEU A 12 0.97 19.27 -2.71
N TYR A 13 0.09 18.67 -3.51
CA TYR A 13 -0.88 19.43 -4.29
C TYR A 13 -1.99 20.02 -3.41
N ILE A 14 -2.40 19.33 -2.34
CA ILE A 14 -3.29 19.89 -1.31
C ILE A 14 -2.64 21.13 -0.67
N LEU A 15 -1.34 21.07 -0.32
CA LEU A 15 -0.62 22.19 0.25
C LEU A 15 -0.47 23.37 -0.74
N GLU A 16 -0.26 23.11 -2.03
CA GLU A 16 -0.25 24.16 -3.07
C GLU A 16 -1.60 24.89 -3.20
N LEU A 17 -2.69 24.20 -2.97
CA LEU A 17 -4.04 24.77 -2.96
C LEU A 17 -4.41 25.40 -1.59
N HIS A 18 -3.41 25.68 -0.75
CA HIS A 18 -3.59 26.24 0.60
C HIS A 18 -4.44 25.36 1.52
N GLY A 19 -4.51 24.05 1.26
CA GLY A 19 -5.11 23.08 2.17
C GLY A 19 -4.28 22.89 3.44
N THR A 20 -4.94 22.46 4.50
CA THR A 20 -4.36 22.23 5.82
C THR A 20 -3.87 20.79 5.99
N VAL A 21 -3.14 20.53 7.09
CA VAL A 21 -2.77 19.16 7.45
C VAL A 21 -3.98 18.29 7.80
N ILE A 22 -5.11 18.91 8.21
CA ILE A 22 -6.39 18.18 8.38
C ILE A 22 -6.88 17.64 7.05
N ASP A 23 -6.81 18.44 5.99
CA ASP A 23 -7.23 18.02 4.64
C ASP A 23 -6.37 16.87 4.12
N ILE A 24 -5.07 16.89 4.43
CA ILE A 24 -4.16 15.78 4.12
C ILE A 24 -4.54 14.54 4.93
N GLY A 25 -4.85 14.70 6.21
CA GLY A 25 -5.37 13.64 7.06
C GLY A 25 -6.66 13.04 6.51
N LEU A 26 -7.60 13.87 6.09
CA LEU A 26 -8.83 13.43 5.44
C LEU A 26 -8.55 12.72 4.10
N SER A 27 -7.66 13.24 3.28
CA SER A 27 -7.32 12.62 2.00
C SER A 27 -6.75 11.20 2.17
N ALA A 28 -5.83 11.03 3.11
CA ALA A 28 -5.26 9.72 3.45
C ALA A 28 -6.29 8.79 4.12
N THR A 29 -7.20 9.34 4.92
CA THR A 29 -8.31 8.60 5.54
C THR A 29 -9.27 8.06 4.50
N PHE A 30 -9.73 8.90 3.57
CA PHE A 30 -10.63 8.48 2.50
C PHE A 30 -9.96 7.55 1.49
N PHE A 31 -8.66 7.73 1.24
CA PHE A 31 -7.86 6.77 0.46
C PHE A 31 -7.88 5.38 1.11
N ALA A 32 -7.58 5.29 2.40
CA ALA A 32 -7.59 4.03 3.14
C ALA A 32 -9.01 3.45 3.26
N ALA A 33 -10.02 4.30 3.52
CA ALA A 33 -11.42 3.90 3.56
C ALA A 33 -11.90 3.31 2.23
N ALA A 34 -11.49 3.88 1.10
CA ALA A 34 -11.85 3.38 -0.22
C ALA A 34 -11.17 2.05 -0.56
N SER A 35 -9.96 1.79 -0.04
CA SER A 35 -9.22 0.56 -0.30
C SER A 35 -9.88 -0.68 0.31
N ILE A 36 -10.60 -0.55 1.44
CA ILE A 36 -11.26 -1.66 2.14
C ILE A 36 -12.38 -2.30 1.28
N PRO A 37 -13.43 -1.55 0.86
CA PRO A 37 -14.46 -2.10 -0.02
C PRO A 37 -13.89 -2.45 -1.39
N ALA A 38 -12.85 -1.75 -1.87
CA ALA A 38 -12.20 -2.06 -3.13
C ALA A 38 -11.59 -3.46 -3.13
N ALA A 39 -10.85 -3.85 -2.10
CA ALA A 39 -10.24 -5.17 -2.00
C ALA A 39 -11.30 -6.30 -2.08
N ILE A 40 -12.43 -6.11 -1.41
CA ILE A 40 -13.54 -7.08 -1.42
C ILE A 40 -14.25 -7.10 -2.79
N TYR A 41 -14.54 -5.91 -3.32
CA TYR A 41 -15.21 -5.77 -4.60
C TYR A 41 -14.39 -6.38 -5.75
N TRP A 42 -13.10 -6.03 -5.83
CA TRP A 42 -12.21 -6.53 -6.88
C TRP A 42 -11.88 -8.01 -6.72
N GLY A 43 -11.80 -8.53 -5.49
CA GLY A 43 -11.73 -9.97 -5.23
C GLY A 43 -12.92 -10.69 -5.85
N PHE A 44 -14.14 -10.24 -5.53
CA PHE A 44 -15.37 -10.79 -6.06
C PHE A 44 -15.49 -10.69 -7.60
N VAL A 45 -15.06 -9.54 -8.17
CA VAL A 45 -15.03 -9.35 -9.63
C VAL A 45 -14.04 -10.30 -10.28
N THR A 46 -12.86 -10.45 -9.70
CA THR A 46 -11.80 -11.32 -10.22
C THR A 46 -12.19 -12.80 -10.20
N ASP A 47 -12.96 -13.24 -9.18
CA ASP A 47 -13.44 -14.61 -9.09
C ASP A 47 -14.51 -14.93 -10.15
N ARG A 48 -15.23 -13.91 -10.62
CA ARG A 48 -16.29 -14.07 -11.64
C ARG A 48 -15.82 -13.88 -13.09
N ILE A 49 -14.74 -13.16 -13.27
CA ILE A 49 -14.18 -12.90 -14.61
C ILE A 49 -13.04 -13.86 -14.87
N HIS A 50 -13.19 -14.70 -15.89
CA HIS A 50 -12.16 -15.65 -16.30
C HIS A 50 -11.00 -14.96 -17.07
N THR A 51 -11.23 -13.76 -17.64
CA THR A 51 -10.23 -12.97 -18.39
C THR A 51 -9.52 -11.98 -17.48
N ARG A 52 -8.47 -12.42 -16.81
CA ARG A 52 -7.70 -11.60 -15.85
C ARG A 52 -6.94 -10.47 -16.53
N LYS A 53 -6.46 -10.72 -17.76
CA LYS A 53 -5.79 -9.73 -18.61
C LYS A 53 -6.67 -8.50 -18.86
N GLY A 54 -7.93 -8.71 -19.23
CA GLY A 54 -8.88 -7.61 -19.47
C GLY A 54 -9.05 -6.70 -18.24
N LEU A 55 -9.16 -7.30 -17.06
CA LEU A 55 -9.30 -6.56 -15.80
C LEU A 55 -8.07 -5.70 -15.50
N VAL A 56 -6.86 -6.24 -15.69
CA VAL A 56 -5.60 -5.51 -15.50
C VAL A 56 -5.49 -4.33 -16.47
N VAL A 57 -5.78 -4.57 -17.76
CA VAL A 57 -5.72 -3.52 -18.81
C VAL A 57 -6.68 -2.38 -18.48
N TRP A 58 -7.95 -2.70 -18.22
CA TRP A 58 -8.95 -1.67 -17.88
C TRP A 58 -8.63 -0.93 -16.59
N SER A 59 -8.05 -1.59 -15.60
CA SER A 59 -7.61 -0.93 -14.37
C SER A 59 -6.58 0.17 -14.66
N TYR A 60 -5.59 -0.10 -15.50
CA TYR A 60 -4.59 0.92 -15.88
C TYR A 60 -5.17 2.04 -16.74
N VAL A 61 -6.12 1.75 -17.63
CA VAL A 61 -6.82 2.77 -18.41
C VAL A 61 -7.64 3.70 -17.50
N LEU A 62 -8.40 3.14 -16.57
CA LEU A 62 -9.19 3.92 -15.63
C LEU A 62 -8.31 4.73 -14.65
N ILE A 63 -7.19 4.17 -14.19
CA ILE A 63 -6.20 4.89 -13.40
C ILE A 63 -5.64 6.08 -14.19
N ALA A 64 -5.33 5.90 -15.48
CA ALA A 64 -4.89 7.01 -16.33
C ALA A 64 -5.97 8.10 -16.45
N GLY A 65 -7.23 7.73 -16.62
CA GLY A 65 -8.36 8.66 -16.63
C GLY A 65 -8.45 9.49 -15.34
N VAL A 66 -8.31 8.85 -14.17
CA VAL A 66 -8.28 9.54 -12.87
C VAL A 66 -7.06 10.47 -12.78
N LEU A 67 -5.88 10.03 -13.20
CA LEU A 67 -4.67 10.86 -13.19
C LEU A 67 -4.85 12.11 -14.08
N PHE A 68 -5.39 11.98 -15.28
CA PHE A 68 -5.69 13.12 -16.13
C PHE A 68 -6.77 14.03 -15.53
N SER A 69 -7.72 13.48 -14.77
CA SER A 69 -8.75 14.29 -14.10
C SER A 69 -8.16 15.24 -13.03
N PHE A 70 -7.02 14.94 -12.44
CA PHE A 70 -6.33 15.86 -11.53
C PHE A 70 -5.91 17.17 -12.20
N LEU A 71 -5.74 17.22 -13.53
CA LEU A 71 -5.41 18.45 -14.26
C LEU A 71 -6.51 19.50 -14.16
N PHE A 72 -7.75 19.07 -14.04
CA PHE A 72 -8.93 19.95 -14.04
C PHE A 72 -9.39 20.34 -12.65
N VAL A 73 -8.91 19.63 -11.62
CA VAL A 73 -9.31 19.87 -10.22
C VAL A 73 -8.45 20.97 -9.61
N ARG A 74 -9.12 21.99 -9.05
CA ARG A 74 -8.52 23.15 -8.39
C ARG A 74 -9.01 23.34 -6.95
N THR A 75 -9.67 22.33 -6.41
CA THR A 75 -10.22 22.36 -5.04
C THR A 75 -9.66 21.21 -4.21
N VAL A 76 -9.41 21.45 -2.94
CA VAL A 76 -8.91 20.44 -2.00
C VAL A 76 -9.85 19.23 -1.93
N TYR A 77 -11.15 19.46 -1.84
CA TYR A 77 -12.16 18.37 -1.79
C TYR A 77 -12.15 17.53 -3.09
N GLY A 78 -11.97 18.18 -4.24
CA GLY A 78 -11.84 17.47 -5.51
C GLY A 78 -10.64 16.53 -5.54
N ILE A 79 -9.49 16.95 -4.96
CA ILE A 79 -8.31 16.10 -4.82
C ILE A 79 -8.61 14.91 -3.90
N ILE A 80 -9.27 15.14 -2.76
CA ILE A 80 -9.65 14.07 -1.81
C ILE A 80 -10.52 13.02 -2.51
N ILE A 81 -11.52 13.46 -3.28
CA ILE A 81 -12.40 12.56 -4.04
C ILE A 81 -11.61 11.76 -5.09
N LEU A 82 -10.82 12.44 -5.94
CA LEU A 82 -10.03 11.76 -6.98
C LEU A 82 -9.00 10.80 -6.39
N TYR A 83 -8.37 11.16 -5.26
CA TYR A 83 -7.40 10.29 -4.59
C TYR A 83 -8.07 9.05 -3.99
N SER A 84 -9.32 9.17 -3.53
CA SER A 84 -10.13 8.04 -3.06
C SER A 84 -10.54 7.11 -4.21
N VAL A 85 -10.96 7.68 -5.35
CA VAL A 85 -11.26 6.91 -6.58
C VAL A 85 -10.01 6.24 -7.11
N PHE A 86 -8.86 6.90 -7.08
CA PHE A 86 -7.57 6.32 -7.42
C PHE A 86 -7.23 5.11 -6.54
N SER A 87 -7.48 5.19 -5.21
CA SER A 87 -7.30 4.08 -4.27
C SER A 87 -8.18 2.89 -4.64
N PHE A 88 -9.45 3.14 -4.91
CA PHE A 88 -10.39 2.11 -5.31
C PHE A 88 -9.95 1.37 -6.59
N LEU A 89 -9.52 2.12 -7.60
CA LEU A 89 -9.09 1.56 -8.89
C LEU A 89 -7.71 0.91 -8.82
N SER A 90 -6.80 1.42 -7.97
CA SER A 90 -5.48 0.83 -7.82
C SER A 90 -5.51 -0.57 -7.17
N SER A 91 -6.58 -0.90 -6.47
CA SER A 91 -6.79 -2.26 -5.96
C SER A 91 -7.22 -3.25 -7.05
N ALA A 92 -7.73 -2.77 -8.18
CA ALA A 92 -8.33 -3.59 -9.23
C ALA A 92 -7.32 -4.44 -10.02
N TYR A 93 -6.07 -3.99 -10.18
CA TYR A 93 -5.04 -4.76 -10.88
C TYR A 93 -4.30 -5.72 -9.94
N ALA A 94 -4.25 -5.43 -8.64
CA ALA A 94 -3.43 -6.19 -7.70
C ALA A 94 -3.94 -7.64 -7.53
N THR A 95 -5.23 -7.84 -7.35
CA THR A 95 -5.84 -9.16 -7.16
C THR A 95 -5.64 -10.06 -8.38
N PRO A 96 -5.99 -9.65 -9.63
CA PRO A 96 -5.80 -10.52 -10.80
C PRO A 96 -4.32 -10.80 -11.09
N LEU A 97 -3.39 -9.87 -10.82
CA LEU A 97 -1.96 -10.13 -11.00
C LEU A 97 -1.45 -11.18 -10.00
N ASN A 98 -1.88 -11.12 -8.74
CA ASN A 98 -1.53 -12.14 -7.75
C ASN A 98 -2.05 -13.52 -8.15
N LEU A 99 -3.28 -13.61 -8.66
CA LEU A 99 -3.84 -14.87 -9.13
C LEU A 99 -3.12 -15.39 -10.39
N LEU A 100 -2.74 -14.53 -11.33
CA LEU A 100 -1.95 -14.91 -12.50
C LEU A 100 -0.63 -15.53 -12.09
N ILE A 101 0.05 -15.00 -11.06
CA ILE A 101 1.28 -15.61 -10.53
C ILE A 101 0.99 -17.02 -10.00
N MET A 102 -0.09 -17.19 -9.22
CA MET A 102 -0.45 -18.49 -8.64
C MET A 102 -0.86 -19.52 -9.70
N GLU A 103 -1.45 -19.08 -10.81
CA GLU A 103 -1.87 -19.95 -11.92
C GLU A 103 -0.73 -20.30 -12.88
N THR A 104 0.24 -19.39 -13.02
CA THR A 104 1.35 -19.56 -13.94
C THR A 104 2.49 -20.39 -13.35
N TYR A 105 2.71 -20.29 -12.03
CA TYR A 105 3.83 -20.95 -11.37
C TYR A 105 3.37 -22.11 -10.47
N PRO A 106 4.13 -23.23 -10.39
CA PRO A 106 3.86 -24.33 -9.47
C PRO A 106 3.97 -23.84 -8.00
N LYS A 107 3.20 -24.45 -7.10
CA LYS A 107 3.12 -24.05 -5.67
C LYS A 107 4.48 -23.92 -4.99
N ALA A 108 5.44 -24.79 -5.31
CA ALA A 108 6.79 -24.76 -4.75
C ALA A 108 7.57 -23.47 -5.09
N SER A 109 7.22 -22.77 -6.17
CA SER A 109 7.91 -21.56 -6.63
C SER A 109 7.13 -20.27 -6.33
N TRP A 110 5.95 -20.33 -5.71
CA TRP A 110 5.13 -19.13 -5.43
C TRP A 110 5.87 -18.10 -4.60
N ALA A 111 6.55 -18.51 -3.52
CA ALA A 111 7.31 -17.60 -2.66
C ALA A 111 8.36 -16.80 -3.49
N SER A 112 9.08 -17.47 -4.37
CA SER A 112 10.08 -16.84 -5.25
C SER A 112 9.41 -15.92 -6.28
N ALA A 113 8.31 -16.33 -6.90
CA ALA A 113 7.58 -15.53 -7.89
C ALA A 113 7.00 -14.24 -7.28
N PHE A 114 6.39 -14.34 -6.08
CA PHE A 114 5.89 -13.17 -5.34
C PHE A 114 7.03 -12.25 -4.87
N ALA A 115 8.17 -12.81 -4.47
CA ALA A 115 9.34 -12.01 -4.10
C ALA A 115 9.84 -11.20 -5.31
N TRP A 116 9.99 -11.84 -6.48
CA TRP A 116 10.38 -11.15 -7.72
C TRP A 116 9.37 -10.09 -8.14
N PHE A 117 8.07 -10.39 -8.06
CA PHE A 117 7.02 -9.41 -8.34
C PHE A 117 7.11 -8.20 -7.42
N SER A 118 7.39 -8.41 -6.13
CA SER A 118 7.55 -7.32 -5.15
C SER A 118 8.79 -6.46 -5.45
N VAL A 119 9.91 -7.10 -5.83
CA VAL A 119 11.14 -6.38 -6.23
C VAL A 119 10.89 -5.51 -7.47
N ILE A 120 10.30 -6.09 -8.54
CA ILE A 120 9.99 -5.36 -9.77
C ILE A 120 9.02 -4.20 -9.49
N SER A 121 8.00 -4.44 -8.66
CA SER A 121 7.06 -3.40 -8.25
C SER A 121 7.75 -2.27 -7.49
N SER A 122 8.65 -2.58 -6.56
CA SER A 122 9.44 -1.59 -5.83
C SER A 122 10.38 -0.78 -6.75
N VAL A 123 11.04 -1.45 -7.71
CA VAL A 123 11.83 -0.77 -8.74
C VAL A 123 10.95 0.19 -9.54
N GLY A 124 9.74 -0.24 -9.92
CA GLY A 124 8.77 0.61 -10.60
C GLY A 124 8.39 1.86 -9.80
N VAL A 125 8.13 1.71 -8.50
CA VAL A 125 7.86 2.85 -7.58
C VAL A 125 9.06 3.79 -7.51
N THR A 126 10.26 3.25 -7.34
CA THR A 126 11.52 4.02 -7.28
C THR A 126 11.75 4.84 -8.55
N LEU A 127 11.56 4.25 -9.73
CA LEU A 127 11.66 4.97 -11.00
C LEU A 127 10.60 6.06 -11.14
N GLY A 128 9.38 5.83 -10.67
CA GLY A 128 8.32 6.86 -10.65
C GLY A 128 8.70 8.04 -9.74
N LEU A 129 9.26 7.79 -8.56
CA LEU A 129 9.75 8.82 -7.66
C LEU A 129 10.96 9.57 -8.24
N LEU A 130 11.88 8.88 -8.91
CA LEU A 130 13.02 9.49 -9.59
C LEU A 130 12.56 10.47 -10.67
N LEU A 131 11.58 10.08 -11.49
CA LEU A 131 10.95 10.99 -12.46
C LEU A 131 10.32 12.21 -11.80
N SER A 132 9.68 12.03 -10.63
CA SER A 132 9.07 13.12 -9.88
C SER A 132 10.09 14.09 -9.30
N VAL A 133 11.25 13.60 -8.84
CA VAL A 133 12.38 14.43 -8.41
C VAL A 133 12.90 15.29 -9.57
N GLY A 134 13.06 14.68 -10.75
CA GLY A 134 13.50 15.41 -11.94
C GLY A 134 12.49 16.43 -12.43
N TRP A 135 11.19 16.17 -12.23
CA TRP A 135 10.09 17.05 -12.68
C TRP A 135 9.90 18.28 -11.78
N ALA A 136 10.03 18.12 -10.47
CA ALA A 136 9.53 19.06 -9.47
C ALA A 136 10.16 20.47 -9.50
N ASP A 137 11.34 20.63 -10.11
CA ASP A 137 12.02 21.93 -10.24
C ASP A 137 11.72 22.62 -11.58
N PHE A 138 11.36 21.87 -12.61
CA PHE A 138 11.27 22.42 -13.98
C PHE A 138 9.85 22.80 -14.37
N LEU A 139 8.86 22.15 -13.83
CA LEU A 139 7.48 22.29 -14.26
C LEU A 139 6.50 22.29 -13.07
N PRO A 140 5.31 22.91 -13.23
CA PRO A 140 4.28 22.90 -12.21
C PRO A 140 3.91 21.49 -11.78
N LEU A 141 3.66 21.30 -10.46
CA LEU A 141 3.40 19.99 -9.87
C LEU A 141 2.18 19.30 -10.51
N HIS A 142 1.11 20.06 -10.83
CA HIS A 142 -0.09 19.48 -11.40
C HIS A 142 0.13 18.85 -12.81
N LEU A 143 1.16 19.26 -13.54
CA LEU A 143 1.50 18.64 -14.83
C LEU A 143 2.21 17.29 -14.69
N LEU A 144 2.72 16.94 -13.49
CA LEU A 144 3.33 15.63 -13.23
C LEU A 144 2.35 14.49 -13.55
N VAL A 145 1.05 14.70 -13.31
CA VAL A 145 0.02 13.68 -13.57
C VAL A 145 -0.11 13.31 -15.04
N ILE A 146 0.33 14.17 -15.98
CA ILE A 146 0.36 13.84 -17.41
C ILE A 146 1.33 12.68 -17.66
N ILE A 147 2.55 12.79 -17.17
CA ILE A 147 3.54 11.70 -17.31
C ILE A 147 3.04 10.43 -16.61
N LEU A 148 2.52 10.56 -15.39
CA LEU A 148 1.99 9.41 -14.67
C LEU A 148 0.81 8.76 -15.39
N GLY A 149 -0.07 9.56 -15.99
CA GLY A 149 -1.19 9.08 -16.83
C GLY A 149 -0.71 8.36 -18.08
N VAL A 150 0.27 8.95 -18.81
CA VAL A 150 0.89 8.31 -19.98
C VAL A 150 1.59 7.00 -19.60
N LEU A 151 2.32 6.96 -18.49
CA LEU A 151 2.94 5.72 -17.98
C LEU A 151 1.89 4.65 -17.61
N SER A 152 0.72 5.06 -17.10
CA SER A 152 -0.38 4.14 -16.85
C SER A 152 -0.96 3.58 -18.15
N LEU A 153 -1.16 4.41 -19.18
CA LEU A 153 -1.59 3.94 -20.52
C LEU A 153 -0.54 3.04 -21.17
N ALA A 154 0.74 3.36 -21.05
CA ALA A 154 1.83 2.49 -21.51
C ALA A 154 1.81 1.14 -20.78
N SER A 155 1.50 1.14 -19.47
CA SER A 155 1.33 -0.11 -18.71
C SER A 155 0.13 -0.92 -19.19
N ALA A 156 -0.98 -0.26 -19.56
CA ALA A 156 -2.12 -0.92 -20.18
C ALA A 156 -1.73 -1.59 -21.51
N ALA A 157 -1.05 -0.85 -22.39
CA ALA A 157 -0.59 -1.35 -23.69
C ALA A 157 0.39 -2.54 -23.54
N LEU A 158 1.37 -2.43 -22.64
CA LEU A 158 2.29 -3.54 -22.33
C LEU A 158 1.54 -4.74 -21.74
N SER A 159 0.54 -4.53 -20.90
CA SER A 159 -0.28 -5.62 -20.35
C SER A 159 -1.03 -6.38 -21.44
N VAL A 160 -1.50 -5.67 -22.49
CA VAL A 160 -2.13 -6.33 -23.66
C VAL A 160 -1.16 -7.25 -24.39
N GLN A 161 0.11 -6.88 -24.49
CA GLN A 161 1.11 -7.64 -25.23
C GLN A 161 1.75 -8.77 -24.40
N MET A 162 2.05 -8.50 -23.14
CA MET A 162 2.88 -9.38 -22.30
C MET A 162 2.09 -10.37 -21.45
N ILE A 163 0.87 -10.04 -21.03
CA ILE A 163 0.07 -10.95 -20.20
C ILE A 163 -0.51 -12.03 -21.10
N LYS A 164 -0.03 -13.26 -20.88
CA LYS A 164 -0.61 -14.47 -21.46
C LYS A 164 -1.58 -15.06 -20.45
N GLU A 165 -2.81 -15.30 -20.89
CA GLU A 165 -3.77 -16.02 -20.05
C GLU A 165 -3.40 -17.51 -20.07
N PRO A 166 -3.32 -18.19 -18.91
CA PRO A 166 -3.16 -19.63 -18.90
C PRO A 166 -4.34 -20.26 -19.65
N PRO A 167 -4.10 -21.37 -20.40
CA PRO A 167 -5.19 -22.06 -21.07
C PRO A 167 -6.23 -22.45 -20.03
N ALA A 168 -7.46 -21.99 -20.20
CA ALA A 168 -8.55 -22.33 -19.32
C ALA A 168 -8.66 -23.84 -19.23
N LEU A 169 -8.52 -24.43 -18.03
CA LEU A 169 -8.88 -25.81 -17.79
C LEU A 169 -10.39 -25.90 -18.04
N PHE A 170 -10.73 -26.54 -19.15
CA PHE A 170 -12.10 -26.68 -19.65
C PHE A 170 -12.92 -27.50 -18.64
N GLU A 171 -13.64 -26.85 -17.73
CA GLU A 171 -14.81 -27.46 -17.12
C GLU A 171 -15.99 -27.33 -18.09
N ARG A 172 -16.71 -28.42 -18.32
CA ARG A 172 -17.82 -28.54 -19.29
C ARG A 172 -18.93 -27.48 -19.18
N SER A 173 -19.02 -26.75 -18.07
CA SER A 173 -19.97 -25.66 -17.87
C SER A 173 -19.66 -24.38 -18.66
N MET A 174 -18.48 -24.26 -19.27
CA MET A 174 -17.99 -23.08 -19.96
C MET A 174 -18.26 -23.03 -21.48
N ILE A 175 -18.74 -24.08 -22.07
CA ILE A 175 -18.96 -24.16 -23.54
C ILE A 175 -19.96 -23.11 -24.05
N VAL A 176 -20.84 -22.62 -23.20
CA VAL A 176 -21.88 -21.64 -23.60
C VAL A 176 -21.36 -20.20 -23.68
N LEU A 177 -20.23 -19.88 -23.02
CA LEU A 177 -19.70 -18.50 -22.96
C LEU A 177 -18.56 -18.22 -23.97
N VAL A 178 -17.97 -19.24 -24.56
CA VAL A 178 -16.82 -19.11 -25.48
C VAL A 178 -17.19 -18.53 -26.87
N SER A 179 -18.46 -18.47 -27.22
CA SER A 179 -18.92 -17.87 -28.48
C SER A 179 -19.00 -16.34 -28.46
N GLN A 180 -18.80 -15.70 -27.31
CA GLN A 180 -18.76 -14.23 -27.25
C GLN A 180 -17.42 -13.72 -27.78
N SER A 181 -17.48 -12.94 -28.84
CA SER A 181 -16.34 -12.27 -29.43
C SER A 181 -15.53 -11.53 -28.37
N PHE A 182 -14.20 -11.56 -28.47
CA PHE A 182 -13.25 -10.80 -27.63
C PHE A 182 -13.68 -9.32 -27.47
N TYR A 183 -14.33 -8.76 -28.47
CA TYR A 183 -14.91 -7.42 -28.47
C TYR A 183 -16.07 -7.26 -27.46
N GLN A 184 -16.94 -8.24 -27.35
CA GLN A 184 -18.04 -8.23 -26.37
C GLN A 184 -17.52 -8.40 -24.93
N LEU A 185 -16.45 -9.14 -24.75
CA LEU A 185 -15.79 -9.31 -23.46
C LEU A 185 -15.11 -8.00 -22.98
N ILE A 186 -14.42 -7.28 -23.87
CA ILE A 186 -13.86 -5.95 -23.59
C ILE A 186 -14.96 -4.96 -23.20
N LEU A 187 -16.11 -4.99 -23.87
CA LEU A 187 -17.25 -4.11 -23.57
C LEU A 187 -18.01 -4.52 -22.30
N ALA A 188 -17.99 -5.81 -21.93
CA ALA A 188 -18.66 -6.29 -20.72
C ALA A 188 -17.89 -5.98 -19.43
N VAL A 189 -16.55 -5.89 -19.48
CA VAL A 189 -15.71 -5.58 -18.30
C VAL A 189 -16.12 -4.26 -17.64
N PRO A 190 -16.29 -3.12 -18.35
CA PRO A 190 -16.73 -1.86 -17.72
C PRO A 190 -18.09 -1.97 -17.02
N LEU A 191 -19.02 -2.77 -17.56
CA LEU A 191 -20.35 -3.00 -16.95
C LEU A 191 -20.26 -3.83 -15.67
N LEU A 192 -19.23 -4.68 -15.52
CA LEU A 192 -19.00 -5.45 -14.30
C LEU A 192 -18.48 -4.57 -13.16
N PHE A 193 -17.81 -3.44 -13.46
CA PHE A 193 -17.45 -2.43 -12.47
C PHE A 193 -18.66 -1.81 -11.76
N LEU A 194 -19.85 -1.91 -12.35
CA LEU A 194 -21.10 -1.41 -11.77
C LEU A 194 -21.87 -2.44 -10.93
N LYS A 195 -21.45 -3.72 -10.90
CA LYS A 195 -22.13 -4.74 -10.10
C LYS A 195 -21.64 -4.71 -8.64
N ILE A 196 -22.47 -4.18 -7.75
CA ILE A 196 -22.20 -4.07 -6.31
C ILE A 196 -22.39 -5.44 -5.63
N PRO A 197 -21.42 -5.95 -4.84
CA PRO A 197 -21.61 -7.16 -4.03
C PRO A 197 -22.70 -6.94 -2.99
N LYS A 198 -23.49 -7.97 -2.70
CA LYS A 198 -24.57 -7.88 -1.71
C LYS A 198 -23.99 -7.72 -0.30
N LEU A 199 -24.62 -6.87 0.53
CA LEU A 199 -24.25 -6.65 1.93
C LEU A 199 -24.11 -7.94 2.76
N MET A 200 -24.80 -9.03 2.34
CA MET A 200 -24.70 -10.34 2.96
C MET A 200 -23.30 -10.98 2.84
N ASP A 201 -22.55 -10.68 1.79
CA ASP A 201 -21.20 -11.24 1.59
C ASP A 201 -20.22 -10.63 2.59
N PHE A 202 -20.36 -9.33 2.91
CA PHE A 202 -19.61 -8.65 3.98
C PHE A 202 -19.87 -9.27 5.36
N ARG A 203 -21.14 -9.55 5.69
CA ARG A 203 -21.53 -10.12 6.99
C ARG A 203 -21.00 -11.54 7.18
N ARG A 204 -20.86 -12.32 6.10
CA ARG A 204 -20.33 -13.68 6.13
C ARG A 204 -18.84 -13.71 6.43
N ILE A 205 -18.06 -12.77 5.86
CA ILE A 205 -16.61 -12.64 6.12
C ILE A 205 -16.36 -12.32 7.59
N PHE A 206 -17.06 -11.33 8.15
CA PHE A 206 -16.92 -10.95 9.57
C PHE A 206 -17.39 -12.03 10.54
N ARG A 207 -18.42 -12.80 10.19
CA ARG A 207 -18.91 -13.90 11.04
C ARG A 207 -17.91 -15.05 11.12
N ASN A 208 -17.29 -15.41 10.01
CA ASN A 208 -16.30 -16.50 9.97
C ASN A 208 -15.00 -16.12 10.70
N ALA A 209 -14.63 -14.86 10.72
CA ALA A 209 -13.48 -14.35 11.48
C ALA A 209 -13.63 -14.52 13.00
N LYS A 210 -14.87 -14.48 13.52
CA LYS A 210 -15.14 -14.57 14.96
C LYS A 210 -14.88 -15.97 15.56
N TYR A 211 -14.90 -17.02 14.75
CA TYR A 211 -14.78 -18.43 15.23
C TYR A 211 -13.33 -18.97 15.23
N GLY A 212 -12.34 -18.21 14.76
CA GLY A 212 -10.95 -18.69 14.63
C GLY A 212 -9.90 -17.95 15.46
N LEU A 213 -10.28 -16.98 16.30
CA LEU A 213 -9.35 -16.16 17.06
C LEU A 213 -8.93 -16.87 18.36
N THR A 214 -7.91 -17.73 18.30
CA THR A 214 -7.11 -18.12 19.45
C THR A 214 -6.20 -16.96 19.89
N ARG A 215 -5.52 -17.08 21.03
CA ARG A 215 -4.70 -15.99 21.62
C ARG A 215 -3.61 -15.48 20.67
N GLU A 216 -2.92 -16.35 19.97
CA GLU A 216 -1.77 -15.99 19.11
C GLU A 216 -2.17 -15.23 17.83
N PRO A 217 -3.15 -15.66 17.01
CA PRO A 217 -3.64 -14.86 15.89
C PRO A 217 -4.12 -13.47 16.31
N ALA A 218 -4.77 -13.37 17.50
CA ALA A 218 -5.24 -12.07 18.00
C ALA A 218 -4.06 -11.13 18.30
N LEU A 219 -2.99 -11.60 18.91
CA LEU A 219 -1.78 -10.82 19.19
C LEU A 219 -1.09 -10.37 17.88
N ILE A 220 -1.03 -11.25 16.87
CA ILE A 220 -0.47 -10.91 15.55
C ILE A 220 -1.30 -9.81 14.89
N TYR A 221 -2.62 -9.94 14.84
CA TYR A 221 -3.47 -8.91 14.25
C TYR A 221 -3.43 -7.58 15.01
N LEU A 222 -3.33 -7.60 16.35
CA LEU A 222 -3.17 -6.40 17.17
C LEU A 222 -1.81 -5.72 16.90
N SER A 223 -0.73 -6.49 16.80
CA SER A 223 0.58 -5.94 16.43
C SER A 223 0.57 -5.32 15.03
N ILE A 224 -0.08 -5.97 14.06
CA ILE A 224 -0.25 -5.45 12.70
C ILE A 224 -1.10 -4.18 12.73
N GLY A 225 -2.21 -4.17 13.47
CA GLY A 225 -3.04 -2.99 13.65
C GLY A 225 -2.26 -1.81 14.22
N ALA A 226 -1.49 -2.04 15.29
CA ALA A 226 -0.64 -1.01 15.91
C ALA A 226 0.44 -0.48 14.95
N PHE A 227 1.07 -1.36 14.16
CA PHE A 227 2.05 -0.98 13.15
C PHE A 227 1.45 -0.11 12.03
N TYR A 228 0.30 -0.51 11.47
CA TYR A 228 -0.32 0.25 10.39
C TYR A 228 -1.00 1.53 10.88
N PHE A 229 -1.48 1.56 12.11
CA PHE A 229 -1.94 2.77 12.76
C PHE A 229 -0.78 3.78 12.92
N ALA A 230 0.37 3.34 13.44
CA ALA A 230 1.59 4.15 13.52
C ALA A 230 2.06 4.62 12.13
N SER A 231 1.95 3.75 11.12
CA SER A 231 2.29 4.09 9.74
C SER A 231 1.35 5.15 9.17
N GLY A 232 0.05 5.09 9.46
CA GLY A 232 -0.94 6.11 9.10
C GLY A 232 -0.62 7.45 9.76
N LEU A 233 -0.31 7.45 11.07
CA LEU A 233 0.13 8.64 11.79
C LEU A 233 1.34 9.31 11.12
N PHE A 234 2.39 8.55 10.88
CA PHE A 234 3.65 9.07 10.37
C PHE A 234 3.57 9.52 8.92
N ASN A 235 3.08 8.65 8.02
CA ASN A 235 3.08 8.93 6.58
C ASN A 235 2.19 10.10 6.18
N THR A 236 1.11 10.35 6.93
CA THR A 236 0.22 11.48 6.70
C THR A 236 0.87 12.81 7.08
N SER A 237 1.69 12.82 8.14
CA SER A 237 2.32 14.04 8.66
C SER A 237 3.72 14.30 8.10
N LEU A 238 4.37 13.32 7.46
CA LEU A 238 5.74 13.46 6.97
C LEU A 238 5.87 14.57 5.92
N VAL A 239 5.11 14.50 4.84
CA VAL A 239 5.21 15.49 3.74
C VAL A 239 4.86 16.90 4.22
N PRO A 240 3.74 17.12 4.94
CA PRO A 240 3.45 18.47 5.44
C PRO A 240 4.47 18.97 6.47
N SER A 241 5.09 18.11 7.28
CA SER A 241 6.14 18.54 8.22
C SER A 241 7.41 19.01 7.48
N LEU A 242 7.79 18.30 6.42
CA LEU A 242 8.92 18.71 5.57
C LEU A 242 8.61 20.03 4.85
N TYR A 243 7.40 20.17 4.32
CA TYR A 243 6.97 21.37 3.61
C TYR A 243 6.88 22.58 4.55
N ALA A 244 6.36 22.41 5.76
CA ALA A 244 6.33 23.43 6.81
C ALA A 244 7.72 23.89 7.28
N ALA A 245 8.71 22.99 7.17
CA ALA A 245 10.11 23.30 7.44
C ALA A 245 10.85 23.97 6.25
N ALA A 246 10.10 24.52 5.28
CA ALA A 246 10.62 25.19 4.08
C ALA A 246 11.48 24.30 3.16
N ILE A 247 11.23 22.98 3.17
CA ILE A 247 11.88 22.02 2.27
C ILE A 247 11.15 22.02 0.93
N SER A 248 11.89 22.12 -0.18
CA SER A 248 11.32 22.19 -1.53
C SER A 248 10.64 20.89 -1.93
N LYS A 249 9.70 20.96 -2.89
CA LYS A 249 8.97 19.79 -3.40
C LYS A 249 9.92 18.70 -3.93
N ARG A 250 10.97 19.10 -4.66
CA ARG A 250 12.01 18.19 -5.14
C ARG A 250 12.66 17.44 -3.98
N GLN A 251 13.02 18.15 -2.92
CA GLN A 251 13.65 17.57 -1.74
C GLN A 251 12.69 16.62 -1.00
N VAL A 252 11.41 16.92 -0.93
CA VAL A 252 10.38 16.01 -0.38
C VAL A 252 10.29 14.72 -1.19
N PHE A 253 10.25 14.80 -2.53
CA PHE A 253 10.29 13.60 -3.38
C PHE A 253 11.63 12.87 -3.22
N SER A 254 12.75 13.57 -3.00
CA SER A 254 14.07 12.94 -2.78
C SER A 254 14.10 12.12 -1.48
N VAL A 255 13.45 12.57 -0.40
CA VAL A 255 13.30 11.79 0.85
C VAL A 255 12.51 10.51 0.57
N SER A 256 11.39 10.61 -0.14
CA SER A 256 10.57 9.45 -0.53
C SER A 256 11.35 8.49 -1.44
N LEU A 257 12.12 9.01 -2.39
CA LEU A 257 12.99 8.25 -3.29
C LEU A 257 14.07 7.48 -2.52
N ALA A 258 14.77 8.14 -1.60
CA ALA A 258 15.78 7.50 -0.76
C ALA A 258 15.20 6.34 0.06
N GLY A 259 14.01 6.53 0.64
CA GLY A 259 13.28 5.48 1.34
C GLY A 259 12.95 4.30 0.43
N SER A 260 12.46 4.55 -0.78
CA SER A 260 12.08 3.52 -1.75
C SER A 260 13.30 2.72 -2.26
N ILE A 261 14.42 3.37 -2.53
CA ILE A 261 15.67 2.70 -2.92
C ILE A 261 16.12 1.74 -1.81
N ILE A 262 16.23 2.24 -0.60
CA ILE A 262 16.68 1.44 0.54
C ILE A 262 15.69 0.32 0.86
N GLN A 263 14.37 0.55 0.72
CA GLN A 263 13.35 -0.48 0.88
C GLN A 263 13.52 -1.62 -0.14
N THR A 264 13.77 -1.28 -1.41
CA THR A 264 13.99 -2.25 -2.48
C THR A 264 15.20 -3.13 -2.19
N LEU A 265 16.32 -2.51 -1.77
CA LEU A 265 17.54 -3.24 -1.39
C LEU A 265 17.33 -4.09 -0.14
N ALA A 266 16.61 -3.56 0.86
CA ALA A 266 16.32 -4.27 2.09
C ALA A 266 15.49 -5.54 1.86
N PHE A 267 14.49 -5.51 0.99
CA PHE A 267 13.71 -6.69 0.66
C PHE A 267 14.54 -7.84 0.08
N GLN A 268 15.54 -7.53 -0.74
CA GLN A 268 16.44 -8.56 -1.30
C GLN A 268 17.30 -9.24 -0.22
N TYR A 269 17.72 -8.47 0.80
CA TYR A 269 18.62 -8.95 1.84
C TYR A 269 17.91 -9.70 2.97
N ILE A 270 16.67 -9.29 3.32
CA ILE A 270 15.96 -9.76 4.50
C ILE A 270 15.50 -11.20 4.36
N GLY A 271 15.11 -11.65 3.17
CA GLY A 271 14.67 -13.01 2.94
C GLY A 271 15.70 -14.08 3.39
N LYS A 272 16.98 -13.82 3.11
CA LYS A 272 18.08 -14.70 3.57
C LYS A 272 18.31 -14.61 5.08
N ARG A 273 18.15 -13.45 5.67
CA ARG A 273 18.47 -13.21 7.09
C ARG A 273 17.36 -13.73 8.03
N MET A 274 16.12 -13.75 7.56
CA MET A 274 14.99 -14.27 8.34
C MET A 274 15.11 -15.78 8.60
N GLN A 275 15.66 -16.55 7.64
CA GLN A 275 15.91 -17.98 7.80
C GLN A 275 16.95 -18.31 8.90
N THR A 276 17.87 -17.38 9.19
CA THR A 276 18.96 -17.62 10.16
C THR A 276 18.70 -17.06 11.56
N ARG A 277 17.77 -16.12 11.72
CA ARG A 277 17.58 -15.37 12.97
C ARG A 277 16.21 -15.48 13.61
N GLY A 278 15.32 -16.25 13.03
CA GLY A 278 13.94 -16.40 13.49
C GLY A 278 13.01 -15.22 13.08
N ILE A 279 11.74 -15.56 12.90
CA ILE A 279 10.71 -14.65 12.39
C ILE A 279 10.38 -13.57 13.41
N ARG A 280 10.19 -13.97 14.69
CA ARG A 280 9.86 -13.09 15.80
C ARG A 280 10.94 -12.03 16.04
N HIS A 281 12.22 -12.44 16.13
CA HIS A 281 13.34 -11.52 16.30
C HIS A 281 13.43 -10.50 15.13
N THR A 282 13.17 -10.94 13.91
CA THR A 282 13.14 -10.08 12.75
C THR A 282 12.03 -9.04 12.85
N ALA A 283 10.82 -9.44 13.25
CA ALA A 283 9.69 -8.54 13.46
C ALA A 283 9.98 -7.47 14.52
N VAL A 284 10.39 -7.90 15.72
CA VAL A 284 10.68 -7.00 16.85
C VAL A 284 11.79 -6.00 16.52
N ARG A 285 12.87 -6.45 15.87
CA ARG A 285 13.95 -5.55 15.41
C ARG A 285 13.47 -4.51 14.43
N GLY A 286 12.62 -4.91 13.46
CA GLY A 286 12.02 -3.96 12.53
C GLY A 286 11.18 -2.92 13.25
N LEU A 287 10.35 -3.32 14.21
CA LEU A 287 9.49 -2.42 14.99
C LEU A 287 10.31 -1.45 15.86
N VAL A 288 11.31 -1.93 16.57
CA VAL A 288 12.18 -1.10 17.41
C VAL A 288 12.97 -0.10 16.56
N LEU A 289 13.55 -0.54 15.44
CA LEU A 289 14.28 0.33 14.54
C LEU A 289 13.38 1.43 13.95
N ARG A 290 12.13 1.09 13.63
CA ARG A 290 11.16 2.06 13.12
C ARG A 290 10.69 3.03 14.21
N ALA A 291 10.47 2.54 15.43
CA ALA A 291 10.14 3.38 16.58
C ALA A 291 11.25 4.39 16.88
N PHE A 292 12.50 3.95 16.83
CA PHE A 292 13.66 4.83 16.95
C PHE A 292 13.69 5.90 15.86
N SER A 293 13.50 5.50 14.59
CA SER A 293 13.45 6.43 13.46
C SER A 293 12.35 7.49 13.65
N TYR A 294 11.14 7.08 14.04
CA TYR A 294 10.01 8.00 14.23
C TYR A 294 10.18 8.91 15.44
N GLY A 295 10.77 8.38 16.53
CA GLY A 295 11.14 9.19 17.69
C GLY A 295 12.20 10.26 17.35
N ALA A 296 13.21 9.88 16.56
CA ALA A 296 14.22 10.81 16.07
C ALA A 296 13.61 11.88 15.13
N PHE A 297 12.62 11.51 14.28
CA PHE A 297 11.87 12.49 13.50
C PHE A 297 11.08 13.45 14.37
N ALA A 298 10.55 13.02 15.51
CA ALA A 298 9.85 13.91 16.45
C ALA A 298 10.78 14.98 17.00
N ILE A 299 12.00 14.58 17.42
CA ILE A 299 13.02 15.51 17.88
C ILE A 299 13.44 16.47 16.77
N ALA A 300 13.64 15.94 15.56
CA ALA A 300 14.00 16.73 14.39
C ALA A 300 12.91 17.76 14.03
N ALA A 301 11.65 17.36 14.02
CA ALA A 301 10.53 18.24 13.71
C ALA A 301 10.30 19.34 14.76
N PHE A 302 10.78 19.14 15.98
CA PHE A 302 10.69 20.14 17.05
C PHE A 302 11.82 21.17 16.99
N TYR A 303 13.07 20.73 16.69
CA TYR A 303 14.25 21.59 16.83
C TYR A 303 14.82 22.07 15.50
N LEU A 304 14.53 21.40 14.36
CA LEU A 304 15.22 21.64 13.10
C LEU A 304 14.30 22.20 12.02
N ILE A 305 14.85 23.13 11.22
CA ILE A 305 14.18 23.73 10.05
C ILE A 305 15.17 23.72 8.87
N GLY A 306 14.66 23.61 7.65
CA GLY A 306 15.47 23.72 6.44
C GLY A 306 16.46 22.57 6.23
N LEU A 307 17.69 22.91 5.86
CA LEU A 307 18.71 21.92 5.46
C LEU A 307 19.03 20.86 6.54
N PRO A 308 19.22 21.22 7.84
CA PRO A 308 19.47 20.21 8.87
C PRO A 308 18.35 19.17 9.00
N TYR A 309 17.09 19.62 8.90
CA TYR A 309 15.95 18.71 8.93
C TYR A 309 15.93 17.80 7.69
N LEU A 310 16.21 18.33 6.49
CA LEU A 310 16.33 17.57 5.26
C LEU A 310 17.40 16.48 5.35
N VAL A 311 18.61 16.82 5.80
CA VAL A 311 19.71 15.85 5.94
C VAL A 311 19.32 14.72 6.88
N LEU A 312 18.70 15.06 8.01
CA LEU A 312 18.23 14.05 8.95
C LEU A 312 17.10 13.20 8.35
N ALA A 313 16.16 13.80 7.61
CA ALA A 313 15.08 13.10 6.94
C ALA A 313 15.60 12.11 5.88
N LEU A 314 16.64 12.48 5.12
CA LEU A 314 17.29 11.60 4.14
C LEU A 314 17.97 10.37 4.77
N VAL A 315 18.27 10.41 6.07
CA VAL A 315 18.84 9.26 6.82
C VAL A 315 17.76 8.49 7.54
N LEU A 316 16.90 9.18 8.28
CA LEU A 316 15.90 8.54 9.14
C LEU A 316 14.76 7.89 8.34
N TYR A 317 14.30 8.52 7.24
CA TYR A 317 13.21 7.97 6.46
C TYR A 317 13.57 6.63 5.79
N PRO A 318 14.74 6.47 5.12
CA PRO A 318 15.20 5.17 4.65
C PRO A 318 15.37 4.13 5.76
N LEU A 319 15.77 4.54 6.95
CA LEU A 319 15.89 3.64 8.10
C LEU A 319 14.52 3.12 8.55
N GLY A 320 13.54 4.01 8.72
CA GLY A 320 12.19 3.68 9.21
C GLY A 320 11.27 3.08 8.14
N ALA A 321 11.17 3.74 6.99
CA ALA A 321 10.28 3.33 5.90
C ALA A 321 10.94 2.33 4.93
N GLY A 322 12.26 2.30 4.85
CA GLY A 322 13.02 1.34 4.04
C GLY A 322 13.32 0.05 4.82
N ILE A 323 14.39 0.07 5.60
CA ILE A 323 14.93 -1.12 6.28
C ILE A 323 13.91 -1.68 7.29
N ALA A 324 13.47 -0.87 8.24
CA ALA A 324 12.61 -1.32 9.32
C ALA A 324 11.26 -1.83 8.82
N TYR A 325 10.67 -1.16 7.82
CA TYR A 325 9.46 -1.62 7.15
C TYR A 325 9.64 -2.99 6.52
N ALA A 326 10.73 -3.19 5.76
CA ALA A 326 10.97 -4.45 5.08
C ALA A 326 11.15 -5.62 6.07
N TYR A 327 11.83 -5.40 7.22
CA TYR A 327 11.94 -6.38 8.30
C TYR A 327 10.58 -6.80 8.85
N TYR A 328 9.76 -5.84 9.24
CA TYR A 328 8.48 -6.15 9.83
C TYR A 328 7.48 -6.72 8.82
N TYR A 329 7.41 -6.17 7.61
CA TYR A 329 6.50 -6.61 6.56
C TYR A 329 6.76 -8.09 6.17
N ALA A 330 8.03 -8.46 5.97
CA ALA A 330 8.38 -9.83 5.65
C ALA A 330 8.01 -10.79 6.79
N ALA A 331 8.37 -10.44 8.03
CA ALA A 331 8.11 -11.27 9.19
C ALA A 331 6.61 -11.41 9.50
N SER A 332 5.84 -10.31 9.44
CA SER A 332 4.40 -10.33 9.73
C SER A 332 3.60 -11.16 8.74
N ASN A 333 3.97 -11.14 7.46
CA ASN A 333 3.34 -12.00 6.45
C ASN A 333 3.57 -13.49 6.76
N VAL A 334 4.80 -13.86 7.11
CA VAL A 334 5.10 -15.27 7.47
C VAL A 334 4.37 -15.68 8.74
N MET A 335 4.32 -14.82 9.78
CA MET A 335 3.57 -15.10 11.01
C MET A 335 2.10 -15.38 10.72
N ILE A 336 1.47 -14.59 9.85
CA ILE A 336 0.06 -14.79 9.47
C ILE A 336 -0.12 -16.14 8.79
N PHE A 337 0.72 -16.45 7.78
CA PHE A 337 0.58 -17.70 7.02
C PHE A 337 0.82 -18.94 7.88
N ASN A 338 1.74 -18.88 8.86
CA ASN A 338 2.02 -20.00 9.75
C ASN A 338 0.89 -20.25 10.77
N THR A 339 0.23 -19.20 11.22
CA THR A 339 -0.84 -19.27 12.24
C THR A 339 -2.19 -19.73 11.67
N LEU A 340 -2.38 -19.55 10.38
CA LEU A 340 -3.64 -19.87 9.71
C LEU A 340 -3.50 -21.18 8.93
N GLY A 341 -4.00 -22.27 9.50
CA GLY A 341 -4.02 -23.58 8.85
C GLY A 341 -4.51 -23.52 7.38
N ARG A 342 -4.11 -24.50 6.58
CA ARG A 342 -4.28 -24.59 5.12
C ARG A 342 -5.72 -24.37 4.59
N SER A 343 -6.75 -24.50 5.44
CA SER A 343 -8.16 -24.46 5.01
C SER A 343 -8.80 -23.06 4.94
N ASN A 344 -8.20 -22.01 5.56
CA ASN A 344 -8.84 -20.69 5.73
C ASN A 344 -8.00 -19.48 5.26
N GLN A 345 -7.02 -19.70 4.40
CA GLN A 345 -6.06 -18.67 3.98
C GLN A 345 -6.72 -17.42 3.35
N GLY A 346 -7.78 -17.61 2.54
CA GLY A 346 -8.50 -16.50 1.92
C GLY A 346 -9.23 -15.60 2.91
N ALA A 347 -9.91 -16.21 3.91
CA ALA A 347 -10.60 -15.45 4.96
C ALA A 347 -9.61 -14.64 5.82
N ALA A 348 -8.46 -15.21 6.08
CA ALA A 348 -7.41 -14.60 6.87
C ALA A 348 -6.74 -13.41 6.17
N LEU A 349 -6.47 -13.52 4.88
CA LEU A 349 -6.00 -12.39 4.06
C LEU A 349 -7.05 -11.27 4.01
N GLY A 350 -8.34 -11.62 4.00
CA GLY A 350 -9.43 -10.65 4.10
C GLY A 350 -9.43 -9.90 5.44
N VAL A 351 -9.27 -10.61 6.55
CA VAL A 351 -9.14 -10.02 7.89
C VAL A 351 -7.89 -9.15 7.99
N TYR A 352 -6.76 -9.64 7.49
CA TYR A 352 -5.52 -8.86 7.42
C TYR A 352 -5.71 -7.53 6.68
N SER A 353 -6.27 -7.57 5.47
CA SER A 353 -6.51 -6.38 4.67
C SER A 353 -7.47 -5.40 5.36
N ALA A 354 -8.49 -5.91 6.04
CA ALA A 354 -9.42 -5.08 6.81
C ALA A 354 -8.73 -4.41 8.01
N VAL A 355 -7.92 -5.15 8.77
CA VAL A 355 -7.14 -4.60 9.91
C VAL A 355 -6.17 -3.53 9.42
N VAL A 356 -5.43 -3.81 8.35
CA VAL A 356 -4.50 -2.84 7.73
C VAL A 356 -5.23 -1.57 7.29
N GLY A 357 -6.33 -1.71 6.57
CA GLY A 357 -7.12 -0.58 6.06
C GLY A 357 -7.71 0.27 7.19
N MET A 358 -8.37 -0.37 8.17
CA MET A 358 -8.97 0.33 9.32
C MET A 358 -7.92 1.02 10.19
N ALA A 359 -6.81 0.35 10.48
CA ALA A 359 -5.74 0.92 11.29
C ALA A 359 -5.08 2.12 10.59
N THR A 360 -4.77 1.99 9.29
CA THR A 360 -4.22 3.10 8.49
C THR A 360 -5.20 4.26 8.42
N MET A 361 -6.48 3.99 8.18
CA MET A 361 -7.54 5.00 8.15
C MET A 361 -7.61 5.79 9.45
N ALA A 362 -7.71 5.09 10.59
CA ALA A 362 -7.77 5.72 11.91
C ALA A 362 -6.48 6.50 12.23
N GLY A 363 -5.31 5.93 11.93
CA GLY A 363 -4.03 6.60 12.11
C GLY A 363 -3.90 7.87 11.26
N SER A 364 -4.33 7.84 10.00
CA SER A 364 -4.29 9.01 9.12
C SER A 364 -5.24 10.12 9.57
N PHE A 365 -6.44 9.76 10.02
CA PHE A 365 -7.41 10.71 10.54
C PHE A 365 -6.87 11.42 11.79
N ILE A 366 -6.39 10.64 12.76
CA ILE A 366 -5.83 11.18 14.01
C ILE A 366 -4.56 11.98 13.72
N SER A 367 -3.76 11.59 12.73
CA SER A 367 -2.57 12.32 12.31
C SER A 367 -2.88 13.76 11.89
N GLY A 368 -3.91 13.95 11.05
CA GLY A 368 -4.34 15.28 10.62
C GLY A 368 -4.72 16.18 11.79
N LEU A 369 -5.52 15.66 12.73
CA LEU A 369 -5.95 16.39 13.92
C LEU A 369 -4.79 16.67 14.87
N LEU A 370 -3.99 15.65 15.19
CA LEU A 370 -2.89 15.78 16.15
C LEU A 370 -1.82 16.76 15.64
N SER A 371 -1.49 16.69 14.35
CA SER A 371 -0.52 17.61 13.74
C SER A 371 -1.04 19.05 13.68
N PHE A 372 -2.34 19.24 13.49
CA PHE A 372 -2.93 20.57 13.42
C PHE A 372 -3.00 21.26 14.80
N TYR A 373 -3.45 20.52 15.83
CA TYR A 373 -3.70 21.12 17.16
C TYR A 373 -2.46 21.14 18.06
N ILE A 374 -1.56 20.16 17.94
CA ILE A 374 -0.41 20.02 18.84
C ILE A 374 0.91 20.18 18.09
N GLY A 375 0.99 19.70 16.84
CA GLY A 375 2.19 19.79 16.01
C GLY A 375 2.70 18.43 15.52
N TYR A 376 3.56 18.47 14.52
CA TYR A 376 4.11 17.27 13.87
C TYR A 376 4.93 16.40 14.84
N TYR A 377 5.67 17.03 15.77
CA TYR A 377 6.47 16.29 16.75
C TYR A 377 5.61 15.38 17.63
N ALA A 378 4.44 15.83 18.04
CA ALA A 378 3.51 15.03 18.86
C ALA A 378 2.98 13.83 18.06
N THR A 379 2.69 14.01 16.78
CA THR A 379 2.25 12.93 15.90
C THR A 379 3.33 11.87 15.69
N PHE A 380 4.60 12.30 15.55
CA PHE A 380 5.72 11.36 15.41
C PHE A 380 6.03 10.63 16.72
N ILE A 381 5.90 11.29 17.89
CA ILE A 381 5.97 10.63 19.20
C ILE A 381 4.87 9.58 19.33
N ALA A 382 3.63 9.94 19.04
CA ALA A 382 2.51 9.01 19.08
C ALA A 382 2.75 7.79 18.17
N ALA A 383 3.24 8.02 16.95
CA ALA A 383 3.58 6.93 16.05
C ALA A 383 4.70 6.02 16.60
N ALA A 384 5.73 6.60 17.22
CA ALA A 384 6.80 5.84 17.86
C ALA A 384 6.28 4.99 19.04
N LEU A 385 5.40 5.54 19.88
CA LEU A 385 4.79 4.82 21.00
C LEU A 385 3.94 3.62 20.55
N TRP A 386 3.14 3.81 19.48
CA TRP A 386 2.37 2.71 18.89
C TRP A 386 3.27 1.61 18.29
N LEU A 387 4.45 1.95 17.76
CA LEU A 387 5.43 0.95 17.31
C LEU A 387 6.08 0.22 18.48
N VAL A 388 6.33 0.88 19.61
CA VAL A 388 6.79 0.22 20.84
C VAL A 388 5.73 -0.76 21.35
N LEU A 389 4.45 -0.37 21.33
CA LEU A 389 3.34 -1.28 21.65
C LEU A 389 3.31 -2.48 20.70
N ALA A 390 3.45 -2.26 19.39
CA ALA A 390 3.50 -3.34 18.41
C ALA A 390 4.70 -4.30 18.68
N ALA A 391 5.87 -3.76 19.05
CA ALA A 391 7.05 -4.54 19.40
C ALA A 391 6.82 -5.38 20.66
N SER A 392 6.18 -4.81 21.68
CA SER A 392 5.82 -5.53 22.92
C SER A 392 4.83 -6.66 22.62
N LEU A 393 3.80 -6.40 21.82
CA LEU A 393 2.85 -7.45 21.40
C LEU A 393 3.55 -8.57 20.61
N SER A 394 4.41 -8.21 19.65
CA SER A 394 5.18 -9.19 18.87
C SER A 394 6.15 -10.00 19.74
N SER A 395 6.67 -9.45 20.82
CA SER A 395 7.59 -10.15 21.72
C SER A 395 6.92 -11.21 22.60
N ILE A 396 5.61 -11.18 22.76
CA ILE A 396 4.83 -12.14 23.59
C ILE A 396 4.35 -13.34 22.74
N ILE A 397 4.40 -13.26 21.40
CA ILE A 397 3.99 -14.35 20.50
C ILE A 397 4.91 -15.56 20.73
N GLY A 398 4.32 -16.74 20.97
CA GLY A 398 5.05 -17.97 21.33
C GLY A 398 5.98 -18.46 20.22
N GLU A 399 7.01 -19.23 20.61
CA GLU A 399 8.00 -19.83 19.70
C GLU A 399 7.41 -20.97 18.85
N GLU A 400 6.24 -21.50 19.19
CA GLU A 400 5.57 -22.56 18.41
C GLU A 400 5.26 -22.15 16.97
N VAL A 401 5.12 -20.84 16.70
CA VAL A 401 4.97 -20.30 15.35
C VAL A 401 6.27 -20.38 14.53
N GLU A 402 7.43 -20.50 15.20
CA GLU A 402 8.75 -20.69 14.56
C GLU A 402 9.00 -22.15 14.15
N ALA A 403 8.41 -23.12 14.86
CA ALA A 403 8.67 -24.55 14.65
C ALA A 403 7.88 -25.18 13.48
N ALA A 404 6.97 -24.43 12.85
CA ALA A 404 6.14 -24.91 11.72
C ALA A 404 6.80 -24.72 10.33
N THR A 405 8.03 -24.26 10.29
CA THR A 405 8.88 -24.13 9.08
C THR A 405 9.94 -25.22 9.04
#